data_fee4c6640790948878a8c7f7ffd5bdda
#
_entry.id   fee4c6640790948878a8c7f7ffd5bdda
#
_cell.length_a   1.000
_cell.length_b   1.000
_cell.length_c   1.000
_cell.angle_alpha   90.00
_cell.angle_beta   90.00
_cell.angle_gamma   90.00
#
_symmetry.space_group_name_H-M   'P 1'
#
loop_
_entity.id
_entity.type
_entity.pdbx_description
1 polymer ?
#
loop_
_entity_poly.entity_id
_entity_poly.type
_entity_poly.pdbx_seq_one_letter_code
_entity_poly.pdbx_strand_id
1 'polypeptide(L)'
;MDFVFQAEGLTKSYRNFKALDGLSMHVPGGAIYGFVGRNGAGKTTLIRLLCGLQEPSSGSFALFGIPGGSRDMADARRRIGAVVETPALYTDMTAEDNLRQQYLILGLPSFEGIPDLLKLVGLENTGRKKVRHFSLGMKQRLGIALALSGAPDFLVLDEPANGLDPQGIVEIRELILKLNRERQVTFLISSHILDELSRLATHYGIIDHGRMVRELSAEELEAECRKCVCMEVSDTSVLARVLDGLGLDYKILSDTAADVYARVSVTELALALSAENCQILSMQEKDQNLEGYFLSLVGGDAS
;
A
#
# COMPACT_ATOMS: atom_id res chain seq x y z
N MET A 1 14.49 -13.00 -2.05
CA MET A 1 13.98 -11.93 -1.14
C MET A 1 13.38 -12.61 0.07
N ASP A 2 13.70 -12.14 1.26
CA ASP A 2 13.07 -12.68 2.46
C ASP A 2 11.75 -11.93 2.69
N PHE A 3 10.65 -12.67 2.74
CA PHE A 3 9.34 -12.09 3.01
C PHE A 3 9.07 -12.05 4.52
N VAL A 4 8.59 -10.92 4.99
CA VAL A 4 8.16 -10.75 6.39
C VAL A 4 6.80 -11.42 6.62
N PHE A 5 5.91 -11.34 5.63
CA PHE A 5 4.61 -11.99 5.63
C PHE A 5 4.36 -12.65 4.28
N GLN A 6 3.87 -13.88 4.31
CA GLN A 6 3.43 -14.64 3.14
C GLN A 6 2.09 -15.28 3.45
N ALA A 7 1.17 -15.27 2.50
CA ALA A 7 -0.11 -15.97 2.57
C ALA A 7 -0.34 -16.76 1.28
N GLU A 8 -0.84 -17.99 1.40
CA GLU A 8 -1.11 -18.89 0.28
C GLU A 8 -2.53 -19.43 0.37
N GLY A 9 -3.38 -19.02 -0.56
CA GLY A 9 -4.77 -19.45 -0.64
C GLY A 9 -5.59 -19.13 0.60
N LEU A 10 -5.24 -18.04 1.31
CA LEU A 10 -5.81 -17.70 2.61
C LEU A 10 -7.30 -17.34 2.49
N THR A 11 -8.15 -18.05 3.23
CA THR A 11 -9.59 -17.87 3.19
C THR A 11 -10.14 -17.59 4.58
N LYS A 12 -11.05 -16.62 4.67
CA LYS A 12 -11.85 -16.35 5.86
C LYS A 12 -13.32 -16.26 5.53
N SER A 13 -14.09 -17.18 6.09
CA SER A 13 -15.54 -17.25 5.90
C SER A 13 -16.28 -16.91 7.20
N TYR A 14 -17.37 -16.17 7.05
CA TYR A 14 -18.33 -15.86 8.10
C TYR A 14 -19.71 -16.35 7.66
N ARG A 15 -20.15 -17.49 8.15
CA ARG A 15 -21.40 -18.15 7.71
C ARG A 15 -21.45 -18.28 6.17
N ASN A 16 -22.24 -17.45 5.49
CA ASN A 16 -22.44 -17.49 4.04
C ASN A 16 -21.62 -16.45 3.27
N PHE A 17 -20.75 -15.70 3.95
CA PHE A 17 -19.92 -14.65 3.34
C PHE A 17 -18.44 -15.00 3.47
N LYS A 18 -17.71 -14.94 2.36
CA LYS A 18 -16.26 -15.05 2.34
C LYS A 18 -15.66 -13.65 2.33
N ALA A 19 -15.02 -13.26 3.42
CA ALA A 19 -14.31 -11.99 3.52
C ALA A 19 -12.92 -12.05 2.86
N LEU A 20 -12.30 -13.24 2.85
CA LEU A 20 -11.12 -13.56 2.05
C LEU A 20 -11.42 -14.88 1.33
N ASP A 21 -11.07 -14.97 0.05
CA ASP A 21 -11.36 -16.11 -0.82
C ASP A 21 -10.12 -16.52 -1.62
N GLY A 22 -9.27 -17.36 -1.01
CA GLY A 22 -8.07 -17.86 -1.65
C GLY A 22 -6.99 -16.80 -1.88
N LEU A 23 -6.85 -15.82 -0.99
CA LEU A 23 -5.89 -14.73 -1.12
C LEU A 23 -4.46 -15.23 -0.95
N SER A 24 -3.59 -14.93 -1.92
CA SER A 24 -2.13 -15.09 -1.81
C SER A 24 -1.46 -13.71 -1.81
N MET A 25 -0.44 -13.52 -0.96
CA MET A 25 0.20 -12.23 -0.73
C MET A 25 1.62 -12.39 -0.21
N HIS A 26 2.52 -11.48 -0.64
CA HIS A 26 3.93 -11.53 -0.29
C HIS A 26 4.45 -10.14 0.10
N VAL A 27 4.77 -9.93 1.37
CA VAL A 27 5.32 -8.66 1.87
C VAL A 27 6.84 -8.78 2.02
N PRO A 28 7.63 -8.12 1.17
CA PRO A 28 9.09 -8.14 1.28
C PRO A 28 9.58 -7.43 2.55
N GLY A 29 10.70 -7.93 3.12
CA GLY A 29 11.37 -7.26 4.23
C GLY A 29 11.89 -5.87 3.82
N GLY A 30 11.72 -4.87 4.69
CA GLY A 30 12.10 -3.48 4.43
C GLY A 30 11.16 -2.71 3.50
N ALA A 31 10.13 -3.35 2.94
CA ALA A 31 9.16 -2.69 2.07
C ALA A 31 8.17 -1.81 2.85
N ILE A 32 7.68 -0.77 2.18
CA ILE A 32 6.41 -0.13 2.51
C ILE A 32 5.37 -0.71 1.54
N TYR A 33 4.58 -1.67 2.04
CA TYR A 33 3.59 -2.39 1.24
C TYR A 33 2.22 -1.71 1.36
N GLY A 34 1.73 -1.13 0.28
CA GLY A 34 0.40 -0.54 0.16
C GLY A 34 -0.65 -1.61 -0.18
N PHE A 35 -1.59 -1.85 0.72
CA PHE A 35 -2.69 -2.80 0.52
C PHE A 35 -3.97 -2.06 0.15
N VAL A 36 -4.30 -2.04 -1.14
CA VAL A 36 -5.32 -1.19 -1.74
C VAL A 36 -6.57 -1.99 -2.06
N GLY A 37 -7.73 -1.43 -1.75
CA GLY A 37 -9.02 -2.04 -2.10
C GLY A 37 -10.20 -1.22 -1.61
N ARG A 38 -11.36 -1.43 -2.22
CA ARG A 38 -12.61 -0.78 -1.81
C ARG A 38 -12.98 -1.12 -0.36
N ASN A 39 -13.87 -0.33 0.23
CA ASN A 39 -14.44 -0.67 1.53
C ASN A 39 -15.16 -2.02 1.43
N GLY A 40 -14.89 -2.92 2.40
CA GLY A 40 -15.43 -4.29 2.37
C GLY A 40 -14.65 -5.28 1.52
N ALA A 41 -13.57 -4.90 0.84
CA ALA A 41 -12.77 -5.82 0.01
C ALA A 41 -12.01 -6.91 0.80
N GLY A 42 -11.92 -6.80 2.14
CA GLY A 42 -11.27 -7.80 2.99
C GLY A 42 -9.99 -7.31 3.69
N LYS A 43 -9.57 -6.05 3.50
CA LYS A 43 -8.33 -5.48 4.05
C LYS A 43 -8.19 -5.69 5.55
N THR A 44 -9.13 -5.16 6.33
CA THR A 44 -9.14 -5.29 7.81
C THR A 44 -9.22 -6.76 8.25
N THR A 45 -9.90 -7.63 7.47
CA THR A 45 -9.95 -9.06 7.78
C THR A 45 -8.58 -9.70 7.68
N LEU A 46 -7.82 -9.43 6.62
CA LEU A 46 -6.44 -9.91 6.49
C LEU A 46 -5.57 -9.40 7.65
N ILE A 47 -5.65 -8.10 7.94
CA ILE A 47 -4.90 -7.47 9.04
C ILE A 47 -5.21 -8.16 10.38
N ARG A 48 -6.48 -8.44 10.68
CA ARG A 48 -6.88 -9.14 11.89
C ARG A 48 -6.34 -10.56 11.97
N LEU A 49 -6.27 -11.30 10.84
CA LEU A 49 -5.66 -12.63 10.79
C LEU A 49 -4.15 -12.56 11.07
N LEU A 50 -3.45 -11.63 10.43
CA LEU A 50 -2.04 -11.41 10.60
C LEU A 50 -1.70 -11.08 12.06
N CYS A 51 -2.45 -10.17 12.67
CA CYS A 51 -2.28 -9.79 14.08
C CYS A 51 -2.73 -10.86 15.08
N GLY A 52 -3.34 -11.98 14.62
CA GLY A 52 -3.81 -13.05 15.50
C GLY A 52 -5.10 -12.74 16.24
N LEU A 53 -5.83 -11.72 15.81
CA LEU A 53 -7.15 -11.37 16.35
C LEU A 53 -8.25 -12.33 15.84
N GLN A 54 -7.95 -13.07 14.77
CA GLN A 54 -8.82 -14.07 14.16
C GLN A 54 -7.98 -15.22 13.58
N GLU A 55 -8.61 -16.39 13.40
CA GLU A 55 -8.02 -17.54 12.74
C GLU A 55 -8.55 -17.67 11.30
N PRO A 56 -7.74 -18.12 10.32
CA PRO A 56 -8.20 -18.40 8.97
C PRO A 56 -9.18 -19.58 8.96
N SER A 57 -10.05 -19.64 7.95
CA SER A 57 -10.93 -20.79 7.70
C SER A 57 -10.20 -21.88 6.91
N SER A 58 -9.31 -21.50 6.00
CA SER A 58 -8.43 -22.39 5.22
C SER A 58 -7.28 -21.61 4.61
N GLY A 59 -6.35 -22.31 3.95
CA GLY A 59 -5.12 -21.74 3.45
C GLY A 59 -4.03 -21.69 4.52
N SER A 60 -2.91 -21.10 4.19
CA SER A 60 -1.76 -21.00 5.10
C SER A 60 -1.14 -19.61 5.04
N PHE A 61 -0.40 -19.25 6.08
CA PHE A 61 0.44 -18.06 6.09
C PHE A 61 1.71 -18.32 6.89
N ALA A 62 2.71 -17.53 6.64
CA ALA A 62 3.93 -17.47 7.43
C ALA A 62 4.27 -16.03 7.80
N LEU A 63 4.83 -15.82 8.98
CA LEU A 63 5.28 -14.55 9.49
C LEU A 63 6.75 -14.68 9.89
N PHE A 64 7.65 -13.90 9.28
CA PHE A 64 9.10 -14.04 9.42
C PHE A 64 9.60 -15.48 9.15
N GLY A 65 8.96 -16.17 8.19
CA GLY A 65 9.23 -17.57 7.87
C GLY A 65 8.62 -18.60 8.85
N ILE A 66 7.96 -18.15 9.92
CA ILE A 66 7.31 -19.02 10.91
C ILE A 66 5.88 -19.33 10.45
N PRO A 67 5.49 -20.61 10.24
CA PRO A 67 4.14 -20.97 9.82
C PRO A 67 3.07 -20.58 10.84
N GLY A 68 1.89 -20.14 10.36
CA GLY A 68 0.78 -19.63 11.16
C GLY A 68 0.28 -20.57 12.28
N GLY A 69 0.41 -21.88 12.11
CA GLY A 69 0.05 -22.89 13.11
C GLY A 69 1.19 -23.28 14.06
N SER A 70 2.37 -22.67 13.95
CA SER A 70 3.52 -22.98 14.80
C SER A 70 3.33 -22.49 16.24
N ARG A 71 3.97 -23.20 17.19
CA ARG A 71 4.07 -22.77 18.58
C ARG A 71 4.86 -21.45 18.72
N ASP A 72 5.78 -21.20 17.82
CA ASP A 72 6.65 -20.02 17.80
C ASP A 72 5.96 -18.77 17.21
N MET A 73 4.71 -18.91 16.75
CA MET A 73 3.94 -17.80 16.18
C MET A 73 3.72 -16.66 17.17
N ALA A 74 3.64 -16.96 18.47
CA ALA A 74 3.52 -15.93 19.51
C ALA A 74 4.76 -15.02 19.55
N ASP A 75 5.96 -15.58 19.37
CA ASP A 75 7.22 -14.83 19.35
C ASP A 75 7.35 -14.03 18.04
N ALA A 76 6.92 -14.61 16.90
CA ALA A 76 6.84 -13.86 15.65
C ALA A 76 5.93 -12.63 15.77
N ARG A 77 4.77 -12.77 16.42
CA ARG A 77 3.82 -11.66 16.62
C ARG A 77 4.32 -10.59 17.57
N ARG A 78 5.24 -10.88 18.50
CA ARG A 78 5.90 -9.85 19.33
C ARG A 78 6.75 -8.87 18.53
N ARG A 79 7.15 -9.25 17.32
CA ARG A 79 7.89 -8.42 16.37
C ARG A 79 6.99 -7.55 15.50
N ILE A 80 5.65 -7.61 15.71
CA ILE A 80 4.67 -6.78 15.00
C ILE A 80 4.19 -5.67 15.93
N GLY A 81 4.15 -4.43 15.41
CA GLY A 81 3.31 -3.36 15.93
C GLY A 81 2.10 -3.19 15.05
N ALA A 82 0.92 -2.94 15.62
CA ALA A 82 -0.29 -2.77 14.81
C ALA A 82 -1.19 -1.65 15.33
N VAL A 83 -1.79 -0.92 14.39
CA VAL A 83 -2.95 -0.05 14.62
C VAL A 83 -4.05 -0.53 13.71
N VAL A 84 -5.08 -1.16 14.27
CA VAL A 84 -6.19 -1.75 13.53
C VAL A 84 -7.43 -0.87 13.74
N GLU A 85 -7.96 -0.30 12.67
CA GLU A 85 -9.09 0.65 12.69
C GLU A 85 -8.75 1.91 13.51
N THR A 86 -9.22 2.02 14.74
CA THR A 86 -8.96 3.17 15.62
C THR A 86 -7.96 2.80 16.72
N PRO A 87 -6.99 3.68 17.04
CA PRO A 87 -6.07 3.43 18.13
C PRO A 87 -6.80 3.24 19.47
N ALA A 88 -6.48 2.15 20.18
CA ALA A 88 -7.01 1.88 21.52
C ALA A 88 -6.26 2.74 22.54
N LEU A 89 -6.86 3.88 22.93
CA LEU A 89 -6.24 4.89 23.79
C LEU A 89 -7.03 5.07 25.10
N TYR A 90 -6.31 5.22 26.19
CA TYR A 90 -6.88 5.67 27.46
C TYR A 90 -7.11 7.19 27.39
N THR A 91 -8.32 7.60 27.10
CA THR A 91 -8.66 9.00 26.78
C THR A 91 -8.54 9.96 27.97
N ASP A 92 -8.63 9.46 29.21
CA ASP A 92 -8.46 10.22 30.44
C ASP A 92 -7.01 10.31 30.94
N MET A 93 -6.08 9.70 30.20
CA MET A 93 -4.64 9.73 30.47
C MET A 93 -3.94 10.70 29.52
N THR A 94 -2.69 11.06 29.85
CA THR A 94 -1.79 11.81 28.96
C THR A 94 -1.18 10.87 27.90
N ALA A 95 -0.46 11.41 26.92
CA ALA A 95 0.28 10.60 25.95
C ALA A 95 1.36 9.75 26.63
N GLU A 96 2.08 10.35 27.58
CA GLU A 96 3.10 9.65 28.36
C GLU A 96 2.51 8.50 29.18
N ASP A 97 1.37 8.74 29.87
CA ASP A 97 0.71 7.70 30.66
C ASP A 97 0.24 6.52 29.78
N ASN A 98 -0.29 6.80 28.59
CA ASN A 98 -0.65 5.76 27.62
C ASN A 98 0.56 4.90 27.25
N LEU A 99 1.70 5.51 26.95
CA LEU A 99 2.93 4.80 26.66
C LEU A 99 3.45 4.01 27.85
N ARG A 100 3.37 4.56 29.07
CA ARG A 100 3.72 3.81 30.30
C ARG A 100 2.87 2.55 30.48
N GLN A 101 1.56 2.64 30.23
CA GLN A 101 0.69 1.47 30.27
C GLN A 101 1.09 0.42 29.21
N GLN A 102 1.40 0.86 27.99
CA GLN A 102 1.85 -0.04 26.93
C GLN A 102 3.16 -0.74 27.29
N TYR A 103 4.13 -0.01 27.86
CA TYR A 103 5.40 -0.57 28.31
C TYR A 103 5.20 -1.64 29.41
N LEU A 104 4.29 -1.40 30.35
CA LEU A 104 3.91 -2.38 31.38
C LEU A 104 3.27 -3.63 30.77
N ILE A 105 2.35 -3.46 29.79
CA ILE A 105 1.70 -4.59 29.10
C ILE A 105 2.73 -5.44 28.34
N LEU A 106 3.71 -4.80 27.70
CA LEU A 106 4.78 -5.47 26.97
C LEU A 106 5.87 -6.04 27.88
N GLY A 107 5.86 -5.73 29.20
CA GLY A 107 6.88 -6.16 30.14
C GLY A 107 8.24 -5.52 29.90
N LEU A 108 8.27 -4.30 29.35
CA LEU A 108 9.53 -3.58 29.08
C LEU A 108 10.18 -3.10 30.38
N PRO A 109 11.52 -3.24 30.52
CA PRO A 109 12.20 -3.04 31.80
C PRO A 109 12.36 -1.59 32.24
N SER A 110 12.25 -0.63 31.32
CA SER A 110 12.49 0.80 31.56
C SER A 110 11.54 1.67 30.75
N PHE A 111 11.21 2.87 31.28
CA PHE A 111 10.41 3.89 30.60
C PHE A 111 11.26 4.96 29.90
N GLU A 112 12.58 4.83 29.90
CA GLU A 112 13.52 5.83 29.37
C GLU A 112 13.30 6.13 27.87
N GLY A 113 12.78 5.17 27.09
CA GLY A 113 12.49 5.36 25.67
C GLY A 113 11.23 6.18 25.36
N ILE A 114 10.38 6.48 26.35
CA ILE A 114 9.11 7.20 26.14
C ILE A 114 9.32 8.61 25.60
N PRO A 115 10.24 9.45 26.13
CA PRO A 115 10.45 10.79 25.58
C PRO A 115 10.89 10.77 24.11
N ASP A 116 11.72 9.82 23.72
CA ASP A 116 12.18 9.67 22.34
C ASP A 116 11.04 9.23 21.41
N LEU A 117 10.16 8.34 21.86
CA LEU A 117 8.96 7.96 21.10
C LEU A 117 8.01 9.15 20.94
N LEU A 118 7.76 9.92 22.00
CA LEU A 118 6.93 11.12 21.92
C LEU A 118 7.51 12.14 20.95
N LYS A 119 8.82 12.36 20.98
CA LYS A 119 9.53 13.24 20.06
C LYS A 119 9.45 12.72 18.62
N LEU A 120 9.62 11.41 18.42
CA LEU A 120 9.55 10.77 17.09
C LEU A 120 8.21 11.02 16.42
N VAL A 121 7.11 10.96 17.17
CA VAL A 121 5.75 11.19 16.64
C VAL A 121 5.25 12.63 16.79
N GLY A 122 6.11 13.58 17.21
CA GLY A 122 5.78 15.00 17.35
C GLY A 122 4.74 15.29 18.45
N LEU A 123 4.81 14.55 19.57
CA LEU A 123 3.91 14.71 20.73
C LEU A 123 4.66 15.11 22.01
N GLU A 124 5.95 15.45 21.92
CA GLU A 124 6.81 15.82 23.07
C GLU A 124 6.29 17.05 23.85
N ASN A 125 5.58 17.95 23.17
CA ASN A 125 5.07 19.18 23.76
C ASN A 125 3.64 19.07 24.32
N THR A 126 3.08 17.86 24.40
CA THR A 126 1.67 17.67 24.86
C THR A 126 1.54 17.74 26.38
N GLY A 127 2.62 17.48 27.14
CA GLY A 127 2.69 17.61 28.59
C GLY A 127 1.52 16.93 29.32
N ARG A 128 0.78 17.68 30.14
CA ARG A 128 -0.36 17.18 30.92
C ARG A 128 -1.69 17.14 30.16
N LYS A 129 -1.72 17.45 28.86
CA LYS A 129 -2.92 17.42 28.04
C LYS A 129 -3.45 15.99 27.94
N LYS A 130 -4.72 15.77 28.28
CA LYS A 130 -5.36 14.45 28.19
C LYS A 130 -5.70 14.11 26.77
N VAL A 131 -5.62 12.82 26.40
CA VAL A 131 -5.84 12.30 25.06
C VAL A 131 -7.25 12.60 24.54
N ARG A 132 -8.26 12.72 25.40
CA ARG A 132 -9.62 13.14 24.99
C ARG A 132 -9.66 14.52 24.29
N HIS A 133 -8.67 15.37 24.54
CA HIS A 133 -8.52 16.70 23.93
C HIS A 133 -7.56 16.72 22.74
N PHE A 134 -7.08 15.56 22.30
CA PHE A 134 -6.23 15.44 21.12
C PHE A 134 -7.07 15.53 19.83
N SER A 135 -6.49 16.14 18.79
CA SER A 135 -7.03 16.03 17.43
C SER A 135 -6.95 14.57 16.95
N LEU A 136 -7.65 14.24 15.88
CA LEU A 136 -7.59 12.90 15.30
C LEU A 136 -6.17 12.53 14.92
N GLY A 137 -5.42 13.45 14.26
CA GLY A 137 -4.01 13.23 13.89
C GLY A 137 -3.10 13.02 15.11
N MET A 138 -3.31 13.75 16.22
CA MET A 138 -2.57 13.49 17.46
C MET A 138 -2.88 12.10 18.03
N LYS A 139 -4.13 11.66 18.00
CA LYS A 139 -4.52 10.30 18.42
C LYS A 139 -3.89 9.23 17.55
N GLN A 140 -3.89 9.44 16.23
CA GLN A 140 -3.29 8.52 15.28
C GLN A 140 -1.77 8.38 15.51
N ARG A 141 -1.07 9.52 15.68
CA ARG A 141 0.37 9.52 16.00
C ARG A 141 0.68 8.84 17.34
N LEU A 142 -0.17 9.02 18.34
CA LEU A 142 -0.03 8.29 19.61
C LEU A 142 -0.26 6.78 19.42
N GLY A 143 -1.23 6.37 18.62
CA GLY A 143 -1.45 4.97 18.25
C GLY A 143 -0.22 4.33 17.61
N ILE A 144 0.41 5.05 16.68
CA ILE A 144 1.68 4.62 16.05
C ILE A 144 2.80 4.54 17.10
N ALA A 145 2.90 5.49 18.04
CA ALA A 145 3.88 5.42 19.11
C ALA A 145 3.69 4.19 20.01
N LEU A 146 2.44 3.85 20.34
CA LEU A 146 2.12 2.63 21.08
C LEU A 146 2.53 1.38 20.32
N ALA A 147 2.25 1.33 19.03
CA ALA A 147 2.64 0.21 18.17
C ALA A 147 4.17 0.07 18.04
N LEU A 148 4.91 1.18 18.12
CA LEU A 148 6.38 1.21 18.09
C LEU A 148 7.05 0.86 19.43
N SER A 149 6.32 0.82 20.55
CA SER A 149 6.86 0.64 21.89
C SER A 149 7.68 -0.66 22.05
N GLY A 150 7.33 -1.71 21.34
CA GLY A 150 8.05 -2.99 21.33
C GLY A 150 9.23 -3.06 20.35
N ALA A 151 9.63 -1.95 19.73
CA ALA A 151 10.62 -1.92 18.65
C ALA A 151 10.35 -2.97 17.56
N PRO A 152 9.17 -2.96 16.93
CA PRO A 152 8.79 -3.98 15.96
C PRO A 152 9.61 -3.90 14.68
N ASP A 153 9.82 -5.07 14.03
CA ASP A 153 10.40 -5.16 12.68
C ASP A 153 9.33 -4.93 11.59
N PHE A 154 8.04 -5.12 11.94
CA PHE A 154 6.92 -5.01 11.03
C PHE A 154 5.79 -4.19 11.65
N LEU A 155 5.38 -3.12 10.98
CA LEU A 155 4.29 -2.24 11.43
C LEU A 155 3.09 -2.35 10.50
N VAL A 156 1.93 -2.66 11.07
CA VAL A 156 0.66 -2.84 10.35
C VAL A 156 -0.26 -1.68 10.68
N LEU A 157 -0.65 -0.91 9.68
CA LEU A 157 -1.48 0.27 9.84
C LEU A 157 -2.75 0.13 8.98
N ASP A 158 -3.91 0.05 9.63
CA ASP A 158 -5.20 -0.03 8.94
C ASP A 158 -5.79 1.36 8.77
N GLU A 159 -5.85 1.85 7.52
CA GLU A 159 -6.38 3.15 7.12
C GLU A 159 -5.80 4.33 7.95
N PRO A 160 -4.46 4.48 8.11
CA PRO A 160 -3.86 5.42 9.07
C PRO A 160 -4.12 6.89 8.76
N ALA A 161 -4.44 7.24 7.52
CA ALA A 161 -4.71 8.61 7.08
C ALA A 161 -6.21 8.96 7.09
N ASN A 162 -7.10 7.97 7.35
CA ASN A 162 -8.53 8.17 7.23
C ASN A 162 -9.06 9.25 8.19
N GLY A 163 -9.77 10.24 7.63
CA GLY A 163 -10.38 11.34 8.38
C GLY A 163 -9.39 12.42 8.88
N LEU A 164 -8.12 12.35 8.49
CA LEU A 164 -7.15 13.40 8.77
C LEU A 164 -7.31 14.58 7.81
N ASP A 165 -6.92 15.75 8.28
CA ASP A 165 -6.72 16.91 7.41
C ASP A 165 -5.45 16.73 6.53
N PRO A 166 -5.29 17.52 5.45
CA PRO A 166 -4.14 17.39 4.56
C PRO A 166 -2.78 17.49 5.26
N GLN A 167 -2.68 18.31 6.29
CA GLN A 167 -1.46 18.45 7.08
C GLN A 167 -1.16 17.18 7.87
N GLY A 168 -2.17 16.58 8.51
CA GLY A 168 -2.04 15.33 9.27
C GLY A 168 -1.64 14.14 8.38
N ILE A 169 -2.14 14.08 7.14
CA ILE A 169 -1.74 13.07 6.15
C ILE A 169 -0.24 13.20 5.83
N VAL A 170 0.24 14.43 5.59
CA VAL A 170 1.66 14.68 5.33
C VAL A 170 2.52 14.26 6.53
N GLU A 171 2.13 14.62 7.76
CA GLU A 171 2.87 14.27 8.97
C GLU A 171 2.98 12.76 9.19
N ILE A 172 1.89 11.99 8.97
CA ILE A 172 1.92 10.53 9.05
C ILE A 172 2.81 9.92 7.96
N ARG A 173 2.72 10.43 6.73
CA ARG A 173 3.57 9.97 5.62
C ARG A 173 5.06 10.15 5.93
N GLU A 174 5.46 11.35 6.34
CA GLU A 174 6.85 11.65 6.68
C GLU A 174 7.38 10.77 7.84
N LEU A 175 6.52 10.51 8.82
CA LEU A 175 6.84 9.60 9.92
C LEU A 175 7.10 8.17 9.41
N ILE A 176 6.24 7.64 8.53
CA ILE A 176 6.40 6.30 7.94
C ILE A 176 7.70 6.21 7.12
N LEU A 177 7.93 7.18 6.23
CA LEU A 177 9.15 7.24 5.42
C LEU A 177 10.41 7.32 6.27
N LYS A 178 10.39 8.12 7.33
CA LYS A 178 11.50 8.24 8.29
C LYS A 178 11.78 6.92 8.99
N LEU A 179 10.76 6.26 9.52
CA LEU A 179 10.90 4.97 10.21
C LEU A 179 11.42 3.87 9.29
N ASN A 180 10.92 3.80 8.06
CA ASN A 180 11.38 2.83 7.07
C ASN A 180 12.86 3.07 6.73
N ARG A 181 13.25 4.32 6.44
CA ARG A 181 14.62 4.67 6.04
C ARG A 181 15.63 4.51 7.18
N GLU A 182 15.31 5.03 8.37
CA GLU A 182 16.26 5.10 9.48
C GLU A 182 16.32 3.82 10.32
N ARG A 183 15.20 3.08 10.41
CA ARG A 183 15.08 1.89 11.26
C ARG A 183 14.80 0.60 10.49
N GLN A 184 14.69 0.68 9.16
CA GLN A 184 14.41 -0.47 8.27
C GLN A 184 13.12 -1.22 8.66
N VAL A 185 12.16 -0.53 9.28
CA VAL A 185 10.87 -1.12 9.63
C VAL A 185 10.10 -1.43 8.35
N THR A 186 9.60 -2.65 8.24
CA THR A 186 8.67 -3.05 7.18
C THR A 186 7.27 -2.52 7.51
N PHE A 187 6.52 -2.08 6.51
CA PHE A 187 5.16 -1.60 6.68
C PHE A 187 4.15 -2.39 5.84
N LEU A 188 2.99 -2.66 6.40
CA LEU A 188 1.76 -2.98 5.68
C LEU A 188 0.74 -1.88 5.99
N ILE A 189 0.33 -1.14 4.96
CA ILE A 189 -0.58 0.00 5.11
C ILE A 189 -1.80 -0.25 4.23
N SER A 190 -2.97 -0.43 4.85
CA SER A 190 -4.21 -0.48 4.09
C SER A 190 -4.69 0.92 3.74
N SER A 191 -5.22 1.10 2.55
CA SER A 191 -5.97 2.29 2.15
C SER A 191 -7.00 1.96 1.07
N HIS A 192 -8.05 2.74 1.01
CA HIS A 192 -8.97 2.78 -0.12
C HIS A 192 -8.64 3.93 -1.10
N ILE A 193 -7.64 4.76 -0.76
CA ILE A 193 -7.18 5.91 -1.54
C ILE A 193 -5.77 5.61 -2.06
N LEU A 194 -5.67 5.30 -3.35
CA LEU A 194 -4.40 4.92 -3.97
C LEU A 194 -3.39 6.07 -4.00
N ASP A 195 -3.88 7.30 -4.18
CA ASP A 195 -3.04 8.50 -4.28
C ASP A 195 -2.24 8.80 -2.99
N GLU A 196 -2.78 8.40 -1.84
CA GLU A 196 -2.06 8.49 -0.56
C GLU A 196 -0.86 7.53 -0.50
N LEU A 197 -1.05 6.30 -1.01
CA LEU A 197 -0.02 5.28 -1.00
C LEU A 197 1.03 5.48 -2.10
N SER A 198 0.66 6.10 -3.23
CA SER A 198 1.58 6.34 -4.36
C SER A 198 2.82 7.13 -4.00
N ARG A 199 2.74 7.94 -2.94
CA ARG A 199 3.82 8.80 -2.47
C ARG A 199 4.74 8.14 -1.44
N LEU A 200 4.46 6.90 -1.03
CA LEU A 200 5.23 6.25 0.03
C LEU A 200 5.45 4.75 -0.19
N ALA A 201 4.54 4.06 -0.86
CA ALA A 201 4.63 2.61 -1.01
C ALA A 201 5.68 2.20 -2.04
N THR A 202 6.43 1.14 -1.73
CA THR A 202 7.41 0.52 -2.62
C THR A 202 6.83 -0.71 -3.33
N HIS A 203 5.78 -1.31 -2.75
CA HIS A 203 5.05 -2.46 -3.28
C HIS A 203 3.55 -2.27 -3.04
N TYR A 204 2.75 -2.88 -3.89
CA TYR A 204 1.30 -2.79 -3.83
C TYR A 204 0.66 -4.17 -3.93
N GLY A 205 -0.38 -4.38 -3.13
CA GLY A 205 -1.32 -5.47 -3.29
C GLY A 205 -2.72 -4.90 -3.51
N ILE A 206 -3.33 -5.22 -4.64
CA ILE A 206 -4.68 -4.78 -4.98
C ILE A 206 -5.63 -5.92 -4.66
N ILE A 207 -6.57 -5.65 -3.73
CA ILE A 207 -7.58 -6.61 -3.31
C ILE A 207 -8.97 -6.17 -3.75
N ASP A 208 -9.74 -7.12 -4.27
CA ASP A 208 -11.17 -6.96 -4.51
C ASP A 208 -11.92 -8.24 -4.17
N HIS A 209 -13.12 -8.11 -3.58
CA HIS A 209 -13.97 -9.23 -3.16
C HIS A 209 -13.22 -10.37 -2.44
N GLY A 210 -12.26 -10.03 -1.58
CA GLY A 210 -11.49 -10.99 -0.78
C GLY A 210 -10.38 -11.70 -1.55
N ARG A 211 -10.11 -11.35 -2.80
CA ARG A 211 -9.08 -11.96 -3.65
C ARG A 211 -8.00 -10.95 -3.99
N MET A 212 -6.76 -11.40 -4.03
CA MET A 212 -5.68 -10.59 -4.60
C MET A 212 -5.90 -10.50 -6.11
N VAL A 213 -6.09 -9.27 -6.61
CA VAL A 213 -6.22 -9.00 -8.04
C VAL A 213 -4.83 -8.89 -8.67
N ARG A 214 -3.93 -8.17 -8.00
CA ARG A 214 -2.56 -7.99 -8.46
C ARG A 214 -1.62 -7.63 -7.31
N GLU A 215 -0.38 -8.12 -7.40
CA GLU A 215 0.77 -7.65 -6.63
C GLU A 215 1.79 -7.07 -7.61
N LEU A 216 2.38 -5.92 -7.29
CA LEU A 216 3.38 -5.26 -8.13
C LEU A 216 4.27 -4.32 -7.30
N SER A 217 5.48 -4.06 -7.79
CA SER A 217 6.35 -3.01 -7.24
C SER A 217 5.89 -1.61 -7.66
N ALA A 218 6.41 -0.58 -7.01
CA ALA A 218 6.17 0.81 -7.41
C ALA A 218 6.69 1.10 -8.82
N GLU A 219 7.82 0.50 -9.20
CA GLU A 219 8.41 0.62 -10.53
C GLU A 219 7.53 0.00 -11.61
N GLU A 220 6.98 -1.21 -11.36
CA GLU A 220 6.03 -1.87 -12.25
C GLU A 220 4.73 -1.06 -12.38
N LEU A 221 4.21 -0.53 -11.26
CA LEU A 221 3.03 0.32 -11.27
C LEU A 221 3.25 1.61 -12.06
N GLU A 222 4.39 2.27 -11.88
CA GLU A 222 4.76 3.46 -12.63
C GLU A 222 4.90 3.18 -14.13
N ALA A 223 5.47 2.03 -14.49
CA ALA A 223 5.57 1.59 -15.88
C ALA A 223 4.19 1.34 -16.52
N GLU A 224 3.25 0.74 -15.78
CA GLU A 224 1.86 0.48 -16.23
C GLU A 224 1.04 1.80 -16.35
N CYS A 225 1.33 2.79 -15.51
CA CYS A 225 0.67 4.11 -15.49
C CYS A 225 1.38 5.15 -16.34
N ARG A 226 2.45 4.76 -17.08
CA ARG A 226 3.19 5.69 -17.92
C ARG A 226 2.27 6.29 -18.99
N LYS A 227 2.26 7.64 -19.05
CA LYS A 227 1.48 8.34 -20.08
C LYS A 227 1.93 7.90 -21.46
N CYS A 228 0.98 7.47 -22.25
CA CYS A 228 1.25 7.10 -23.63
C CYS A 228 0.13 7.58 -24.56
N VAL A 229 0.44 7.61 -25.84
CA VAL A 229 -0.54 7.76 -26.90
C VAL A 229 -0.78 6.39 -27.50
N CYS A 230 -1.97 5.81 -27.24
CA CYS A 230 -2.38 4.57 -27.89
C CYS A 230 -2.72 4.87 -29.34
N MET A 231 -2.05 4.21 -30.26
CA MET A 231 -2.24 4.37 -31.70
C MET A 231 -2.69 3.08 -32.34
N GLU A 232 -3.74 3.15 -33.15
CA GLU A 232 -4.06 2.11 -34.10
C GLU A 232 -3.70 2.61 -35.51
N VAL A 233 -2.95 1.80 -36.24
CA VAL A 233 -2.44 2.10 -37.59
C VAL A 233 -2.65 0.92 -38.51
N SER A 234 -2.57 1.13 -39.82
CA SER A 234 -2.67 0.08 -40.83
C SER A 234 -1.50 -0.91 -40.78
N ASP A 235 -0.30 -0.49 -40.31
CA ASP A 235 0.89 -1.32 -40.21
C ASP A 235 1.85 -0.77 -39.14
N THR A 236 2.02 -1.52 -38.04
CA THR A 236 2.91 -1.15 -36.96
C THR A 236 4.40 -1.26 -37.28
N SER A 237 4.78 -2.02 -38.32
CA SER A 237 6.18 -2.09 -38.77
C SER A 237 6.61 -0.77 -39.40
N VAL A 238 5.71 -0.08 -40.08
CA VAL A 238 5.93 1.26 -40.63
C VAL A 238 5.97 2.28 -39.50
N LEU A 239 5.02 2.19 -38.56
CA LEU A 239 5.00 3.07 -37.38
C LEU A 239 6.31 2.97 -36.60
N ALA A 240 6.80 1.76 -36.34
CA ALA A 240 8.05 1.54 -35.61
C ALA A 240 9.25 2.24 -36.29
N ARG A 241 9.40 2.10 -37.62
CA ARG A 241 10.49 2.79 -38.37
C ARG A 241 10.40 4.31 -38.25
N VAL A 242 9.17 4.86 -38.32
CA VAL A 242 8.98 6.31 -38.18
C VAL A 242 9.33 6.78 -36.77
N LEU A 243 8.89 6.04 -35.73
CA LEU A 243 9.17 6.37 -34.33
C LEU A 243 10.67 6.24 -34.01
N ASP A 244 11.34 5.21 -34.54
CA ASP A 244 12.79 5.03 -34.43
C ASP A 244 13.55 6.23 -35.05
N GLY A 245 13.08 6.67 -36.24
CA GLY A 245 13.65 7.83 -36.91
C GLY A 245 13.47 9.15 -36.15
N LEU A 246 12.41 9.24 -35.33
CA LEU A 246 12.13 10.38 -34.47
C LEU A 246 12.75 10.24 -33.05
N GLY A 247 13.37 9.09 -32.74
CA GLY A 247 13.96 8.81 -31.43
C GLY A 247 12.93 8.71 -30.31
N LEU A 248 11.72 8.26 -30.61
CA LEU A 248 10.60 8.15 -29.67
C LEU A 248 10.51 6.73 -29.09
N ASP A 249 10.23 6.65 -27.80
CA ASP A 249 10.05 5.39 -27.08
C ASP A 249 8.61 4.85 -27.31
N TYR A 250 8.49 3.56 -27.65
CA TYR A 250 7.21 2.94 -27.96
C TYR A 250 7.18 1.43 -27.62
N LYS A 251 6.00 0.87 -27.60
CA LYS A 251 5.75 -0.58 -27.42
C LYS A 251 4.73 -1.04 -28.44
N ILE A 252 5.09 -2.01 -29.27
CA ILE A 252 4.15 -2.66 -30.18
C ILE A 252 3.28 -3.63 -29.37
N LEU A 253 1.96 -3.52 -29.51
CA LEU A 253 0.97 -4.36 -28.85
C LEU A 253 0.41 -5.45 -29.78
N SER A 254 0.25 -5.11 -31.06
CA SER A 254 -0.23 -6.02 -32.11
C SER A 254 0.23 -5.51 -33.50
N ASP A 255 -0.15 -6.19 -34.56
CA ASP A 255 0.15 -5.79 -35.96
C ASP A 255 -0.47 -4.44 -36.34
N THR A 256 -1.45 -3.96 -35.54
CA THR A 256 -2.16 -2.70 -35.82
C THR A 256 -2.17 -1.72 -34.65
N ALA A 257 -1.65 -2.09 -33.46
CA ALA A 257 -1.72 -1.27 -32.26
C ALA A 257 -0.34 -1.09 -31.59
N ALA A 258 -0.08 0.13 -31.12
CA ALA A 258 1.13 0.48 -30.37
C ALA A 258 0.85 1.57 -29.34
N ASP A 259 1.62 1.55 -28.24
CA ASP A 259 1.70 2.61 -27.25
C ASP A 259 2.96 3.45 -27.48
N VAL A 260 2.84 4.77 -27.61
CA VAL A 260 3.94 5.71 -27.81
C VAL A 260 4.11 6.54 -26.55
N TYR A 261 5.28 6.43 -25.91
CA TYR A 261 5.59 7.03 -24.60
C TYR A 261 6.23 8.43 -24.70
N ALA A 262 5.75 9.24 -25.61
CA ALA A 262 6.25 10.59 -25.81
C ALA A 262 5.10 11.57 -26.12
N ARG A 263 5.33 12.84 -25.82
CA ARG A 263 4.49 13.90 -26.38
C ARG A 263 4.80 14.03 -27.85
N VAL A 264 3.90 13.59 -28.70
CA VAL A 264 4.06 13.61 -30.15
C VAL A 264 3.24 14.76 -30.72
N SER A 265 3.83 15.52 -31.63
CA SER A 265 3.06 16.41 -32.49
C SER A 265 2.22 15.54 -33.44
N VAL A 266 0.90 15.52 -33.21
CA VAL A 266 -0.04 14.76 -34.05
C VAL A 266 0.17 15.05 -35.54
N THR A 267 0.42 16.31 -35.87
CA THR A 267 0.63 16.76 -37.24
C THR A 267 1.91 16.18 -37.84
N GLU A 268 3.04 16.25 -37.12
CA GLU A 268 4.31 15.71 -37.60
C GLU A 268 4.28 14.19 -37.78
N LEU A 269 3.70 13.49 -36.82
CA LEU A 269 3.57 12.05 -36.91
C LEU A 269 2.63 11.62 -38.05
N ALA A 270 1.50 12.33 -38.22
CA ALA A 270 0.54 12.05 -39.30
C ALA A 270 1.17 12.28 -40.68
N LEU A 271 1.97 13.34 -40.86
CA LEU A 271 2.69 13.61 -42.09
C LEU A 271 3.75 12.54 -42.37
N ALA A 272 4.52 12.14 -41.37
CA ALA A 272 5.55 11.10 -41.50
C ALA A 272 4.94 9.73 -41.87
N LEU A 273 3.85 9.32 -41.23
CA LEU A 273 3.16 8.07 -41.51
C LEU A 273 2.49 8.09 -42.89
N SER A 274 1.89 9.23 -43.27
CA SER A 274 1.27 9.40 -44.59
C SER A 274 2.29 9.31 -45.72
N ALA A 275 3.51 9.78 -45.52
CA ALA A 275 4.62 9.67 -46.49
C ALA A 275 5.03 8.22 -46.76
N GLU A 276 4.86 7.35 -45.77
CA GLU A 276 5.13 5.89 -45.82
C GLU A 276 3.87 5.07 -46.17
N ASN A 277 2.76 5.71 -46.61
CA ASN A 277 1.48 5.08 -46.86
C ASN A 277 0.85 4.31 -45.69
N CYS A 278 1.17 4.70 -44.46
CA CYS A 278 0.57 4.14 -43.24
C CYS A 278 -0.57 5.06 -42.77
N GLN A 279 -1.75 4.49 -42.56
CA GLN A 279 -2.92 5.23 -42.09
C GLN A 279 -3.05 5.13 -40.58
N ILE A 280 -3.35 6.28 -39.94
CA ILE A 280 -3.75 6.33 -38.53
C ILE A 280 -5.24 6.01 -38.49
N LEU A 281 -5.62 4.91 -37.82
CA LEU A 281 -7.00 4.49 -37.64
C LEU A 281 -7.63 5.06 -36.38
N SER A 282 -6.83 5.13 -35.30
CA SER A 282 -7.22 5.71 -34.02
C SER A 282 -6.00 6.28 -33.31
N MET A 283 -6.20 7.34 -32.55
CA MET A 283 -5.18 7.96 -31.71
C MET A 283 -5.83 8.50 -30.43
N GLN A 284 -5.45 7.97 -29.27
CA GLN A 284 -6.00 8.35 -27.98
C GLN A 284 -4.89 8.57 -26.96
N GLU A 285 -4.90 9.70 -26.28
CA GLU A 285 -4.03 9.88 -25.13
C GLU A 285 -4.55 9.00 -23.98
N LYS A 286 -3.68 8.08 -23.52
CA LYS A 286 -3.90 7.29 -22.32
C LYS A 286 -3.15 7.96 -21.18
N ASP A 287 -3.83 8.81 -20.45
CA ASP A 287 -3.39 9.35 -19.18
C ASP A 287 -3.99 8.50 -18.06
N GLN A 288 -3.48 7.28 -17.93
CA GLN A 288 -3.94 6.39 -16.88
C GLN A 288 -3.26 6.81 -15.58
N ASN A 289 -3.94 7.67 -14.82
CA ASN A 289 -3.54 7.91 -13.44
C ASN A 289 -3.69 6.62 -12.62
N LEU A 290 -3.04 6.55 -11.48
CA LEU A 290 -3.09 5.38 -10.59
C LEU A 290 -4.52 4.97 -10.23
N GLU A 291 -5.43 5.94 -10.08
CA GLU A 291 -6.85 5.69 -9.80
C GLU A 291 -7.56 5.04 -10.99
N GLY A 292 -7.31 5.52 -12.21
CA GLY A 292 -7.83 4.91 -13.43
C GLY A 292 -7.32 3.48 -13.65
N TYR A 293 -6.03 3.22 -13.37
CA TYR A 293 -5.46 1.88 -13.39
C TYR A 293 -6.16 0.95 -12.38
N PHE A 294 -6.33 1.40 -11.14
CA PHE A 294 -7.06 0.65 -10.13
C PHE A 294 -8.50 0.34 -10.56
N LEU A 295 -9.22 1.34 -11.08
CA LEU A 295 -10.59 1.15 -11.55
C LEU A 295 -10.67 0.18 -12.73
N SER A 296 -9.67 0.15 -13.61
CA SER A 296 -9.62 -0.81 -14.73
C SER A 296 -9.44 -2.26 -14.25
N LEU A 297 -8.71 -2.46 -13.13
CA LEU A 297 -8.51 -3.78 -12.54
C LEU A 297 -9.73 -4.28 -11.75
N VAL A 298 -10.44 -3.37 -11.08
CA VAL A 298 -11.55 -3.70 -10.16
C VAL A 298 -12.92 -3.48 -10.81
N GLY A 299 -12.99 -2.80 -11.95
CA GLY A 299 -14.23 -2.47 -12.68
C GLY A 299 -14.62 -3.44 -13.81
N GLY A 300 -13.82 -4.49 -14.07
CA GLY A 300 -13.99 -5.40 -15.22
C GLY A 300 -15.16 -6.38 -15.16
N ASP A 301 -15.92 -6.46 -14.06
CA ASP A 301 -17.05 -7.40 -13.90
C ASP A 301 -18.44 -6.73 -13.95
N ALA A 302 -18.59 -5.61 -14.62
CA ALA A 302 -19.88 -4.97 -14.85
C ALA A 302 -20.27 -5.02 -16.33
N SER A 303 -20.54 -6.25 -16.85
CA SER A 303 -21.32 -6.48 -18.08
C SER A 303 -21.91 -7.88 -18.08
#